data_f1119fc2de21a0c01a5749b4850eccdf
#
_entry.id   f1119fc2de21a0c01a5749b4850eccdf
#
_cell.length_a   1.000
_cell.length_b   1.000
_cell.length_c   1.000
_cell.angle_alpha   90.00
_cell.angle_beta   90.00
_cell.angle_gamma   90.00
#
_symmetry.space_group_name_H-M   'P 1'
#
loop_
_entity.id
_entity.type
_entity.pdbx_description
1 polymer ?
#
loop_
_entity_poly.entity_id
_entity_poly.type
_entity_poly.pdbx_seq_one_letter_code
_entity_poly.pdbx_strand_id
1 'polypeptide(L)'
;LSQRNLWNKEMRDKIIWENGSVHNISNFPEDLKETYKTVWETSQKSVIDMATDRAPFIDQTQSMNLWLSTPTFGKVNSMHMYAWKKGLKTGMYYLRSRSAVDAVKVTVSSEKVAKEDFIKSQVTESNEPEDCLTCSA
;
A
#
# COMPACT_ATOMS: atom_id res chain seq x y z
N LEU A 1 13.17 -9.89 10.02
CA LEU A 1 14.02 -10.24 8.88
C LEU A 1 15.37 -10.78 9.33
N SER A 2 16.06 -10.14 10.26
CA SER A 2 17.37 -10.56 10.77
C SER A 2 17.34 -11.97 11.39
N GLN A 3 16.33 -12.29 12.18
CA GLN A 3 16.16 -13.62 12.80
C GLN A 3 16.00 -14.77 11.78
N ARG A 4 15.55 -14.45 10.56
CA ARG A 4 15.38 -15.43 9.47
C ARG A 4 16.52 -15.35 8.44
N ASN A 5 17.61 -14.64 8.75
CA ASN A 5 18.75 -14.40 7.86
C ASN A 5 18.38 -13.81 6.48
N LEU A 6 17.24 -13.11 6.41
CA LEU A 6 16.77 -12.45 5.18
C LEU A 6 17.28 -11.02 5.04
N TRP A 7 17.85 -10.44 6.10
CA TRP A 7 18.33 -9.07 6.10
C TRP A 7 19.79 -9.00 5.65
N ASN A 8 20.00 -8.62 4.42
CA ASN A 8 21.32 -8.37 3.82
C ASN A 8 21.27 -7.09 2.95
N LYS A 9 22.41 -6.68 2.43
CA LYS A 9 22.50 -5.48 1.60
C LYS A 9 21.63 -5.58 0.35
N GLU A 10 21.62 -6.73 -0.30
CA GLU A 10 20.84 -6.97 -1.52
C GLU A 10 19.34 -6.86 -1.26
N MET A 11 18.85 -7.49 -0.19
CA MET A 11 17.43 -7.39 0.23
C MET A 11 17.04 -5.96 0.55
N ARG A 12 17.90 -5.23 1.27
CA ARG A 12 17.67 -3.80 1.56
C ARG A 12 17.55 -2.99 0.27
N ASP A 13 18.46 -3.21 -0.66
CA ASP A 13 18.49 -2.48 -1.92
C ASP A 13 17.25 -2.79 -2.79
N LYS A 14 16.76 -4.05 -2.78
CA LYS A 14 15.48 -4.45 -3.39
C LYS A 14 14.29 -3.74 -2.75
N ILE A 15 14.21 -3.70 -1.43
CA ILE A 15 13.13 -3.00 -0.70
C ILE A 15 13.13 -1.49 -1.01
N ILE A 16 14.31 -0.86 -1.08
CA ILE A 16 14.41 0.55 -1.46
C ILE A 16 13.94 0.75 -2.90
N TRP A 17 14.30 -0.15 -3.81
CA TRP A 17 13.87 -0.11 -5.20
C TRP A 17 12.35 -0.21 -5.34
N GLU A 18 11.72 -1.11 -4.60
CA GLU A 18 10.26 -1.31 -4.55
C GLU A 18 9.51 -0.26 -3.68
N ASN A 19 10.13 0.89 -3.37
CA ASN A 19 9.52 1.96 -2.57
C ASN A 19 9.04 1.49 -1.18
N GLY A 20 9.72 0.50 -0.60
CA GLY A 20 9.40 -0.06 0.72
C GLY A 20 8.47 -1.28 0.66
N SER A 21 7.93 -1.64 -0.51
CA SER A 21 7.13 -2.85 -0.68
C SER A 21 8.02 -4.10 -0.67
N VAL A 22 7.49 -5.17 -0.10
CA VAL A 22 8.10 -6.51 -0.16
C VAL A 22 7.31 -7.46 -1.06
N HIS A 23 6.18 -6.99 -1.60
CA HIS A 23 5.22 -7.84 -2.32
C HIS A 23 5.82 -8.43 -3.60
N ASN A 24 6.52 -7.61 -4.38
CA ASN A 24 7.12 -8.01 -5.66
C ASN A 24 8.49 -8.69 -5.52
N ILE A 25 9.03 -8.82 -4.31
CA ILE A 25 10.35 -9.43 -4.11
C ILE A 25 10.23 -10.96 -4.26
N SER A 26 10.94 -11.50 -5.24
CA SER A 26 11.04 -12.95 -5.44
C SER A 26 11.66 -13.62 -4.21
N ASN A 27 11.22 -14.83 -3.88
CA ASN A 27 11.71 -15.61 -2.74
C ASN A 27 11.51 -14.96 -1.35
N PHE A 28 10.62 -13.97 -1.23
CA PHE A 28 10.25 -13.42 0.07
C PHE A 28 9.10 -14.26 0.65
N PRO A 29 9.18 -14.71 1.93
CA PRO A 29 8.15 -15.55 2.55
C PRO A 29 6.78 -14.86 2.59
N GLU A 30 5.72 -15.59 2.23
CA GLU A 30 4.36 -15.05 2.12
C GLU A 30 3.82 -14.54 3.47
N ASP A 31 4.14 -15.20 4.58
CA ASP A 31 3.77 -14.74 5.92
C ASP A 31 4.35 -13.36 6.25
N LEU A 32 5.54 -13.07 5.75
CA LEU A 32 6.17 -11.78 5.92
C LEU A 32 5.62 -10.74 4.92
N LYS A 33 5.24 -11.13 3.72
CA LYS A 33 4.56 -10.22 2.77
C LYS A 33 3.24 -9.71 3.35
N GLU A 34 2.45 -10.61 3.95
CA GLU A 34 1.21 -10.22 4.62
C GLU A 34 1.43 -9.28 5.81
N THR A 35 2.50 -9.51 6.57
CA THR A 35 2.83 -8.71 7.75
C THR A 35 3.39 -7.33 7.39
N TYR A 36 4.20 -7.23 6.34
CA TYR A 36 4.92 -6.01 5.95
C TYR A 36 4.28 -5.28 4.77
N LYS A 37 2.96 -5.34 4.66
CA LYS A 37 2.23 -4.51 3.69
C LYS A 37 2.47 -3.03 3.91
N THR A 38 2.71 -2.32 2.83
CA THR A 38 2.74 -0.86 2.86
C THR A 38 1.32 -0.29 3.01
N VAL A 39 1.22 0.98 3.35
CA VAL A 39 -0.06 1.67 3.45
C VAL A 39 -0.84 1.69 2.12
N TRP A 40 -0.12 1.61 1.00
CA TRP A 40 -0.71 1.55 -0.33
C TRP A 40 -1.32 0.20 -0.68
N GLU A 41 -0.88 -0.86 -0.03
CA GLU A 41 -1.32 -2.24 -0.19
C GLU A 41 -2.38 -2.62 0.84
N THR A 42 -2.56 -1.80 1.86
CA THR A 42 -3.56 -1.99 2.91
C THR A 42 -4.90 -1.40 2.48
N SER A 43 -5.98 -2.16 2.68
CA SER A 43 -7.34 -1.67 2.42
C SER A 43 -7.65 -0.45 3.29
N GLN A 44 -8.05 0.66 2.66
CA GLN A 44 -8.43 1.86 3.38
C GLN A 44 -9.75 1.68 4.15
N LYS A 45 -10.59 0.74 3.74
CA LYS A 45 -11.76 0.30 4.50
C LYS A 45 -11.35 -0.20 5.89
N SER A 46 -10.32 -1.02 5.99
CA SER A 46 -9.81 -1.51 7.28
C SER A 46 -9.34 -0.37 8.20
N VAL A 47 -8.73 0.68 7.63
CA VAL A 47 -8.34 1.87 8.40
C VAL A 47 -9.55 2.59 8.98
N ILE A 48 -10.63 2.74 8.18
CA ILE A 48 -11.88 3.34 8.61
C ILE A 48 -12.56 2.46 9.67
N ASP A 49 -12.60 1.15 9.48
CA ASP A 49 -13.19 0.22 10.44
C ASP A 49 -12.47 0.27 11.79
N MET A 50 -11.15 0.26 11.81
CA MET A 50 -10.37 0.44 13.04
C MET A 50 -10.64 1.79 13.74
N ALA A 51 -10.83 2.86 12.98
CA ALA A 51 -11.20 4.16 13.54
C ALA A 51 -12.63 4.13 14.12
N THR A 52 -13.54 3.43 13.46
CA THR A 52 -14.92 3.23 13.93
C THR A 52 -14.96 2.46 15.25
N ASP A 53 -14.19 1.38 15.36
CA ASP A 53 -14.13 0.56 16.57
C ASP A 53 -13.58 1.34 17.78
N ARG A 54 -12.70 2.31 17.54
CA ARG A 54 -12.17 3.20 18.57
C ARG A 54 -13.10 4.36 18.93
N ALA A 55 -13.97 4.78 18.00
CA ALA A 55 -14.78 6.00 18.15
C ALA A 55 -15.64 6.04 19.41
N PRO A 56 -16.27 4.94 19.89
CA PRO A 56 -17.07 4.95 21.13
C PRO A 56 -16.26 5.27 22.39
N PHE A 57 -14.94 5.08 22.35
CA PHE A 57 -14.04 5.25 23.50
C PHE A 57 -13.27 6.57 23.46
N ILE A 58 -13.58 7.45 22.53
CA ILE A 58 -12.87 8.71 22.30
C ILE A 58 -13.89 9.86 22.24
N ASP A 59 -13.69 10.88 23.05
CA ASP A 59 -14.59 12.06 23.07
C ASP A 59 -14.39 12.95 21.83
N GLN A 60 -13.17 13.04 21.33
CA GLN A 60 -12.82 13.90 20.21
C GLN A 60 -12.81 13.17 18.86
N THR A 61 -12.58 13.93 17.80
CA THR A 61 -12.36 13.41 16.46
C THR A 61 -10.98 12.77 16.34
N GLN A 62 -10.83 11.83 15.41
CA GLN A 62 -9.57 11.16 15.13
C GLN A 62 -8.89 11.79 13.89
N SER A 63 -7.60 12.10 14.00
CA SER A 63 -6.78 12.53 12.86
C SER A 63 -6.45 11.32 11.98
N MET A 64 -7.39 10.90 11.16
CA MET A 64 -7.26 9.75 10.27
C MET A 64 -6.81 10.17 8.88
N ASN A 65 -5.67 9.69 8.42
CA ASN A 65 -5.22 9.85 7.05
C ASN A 65 -5.62 8.64 6.22
N LEU A 66 -6.07 8.89 4.98
CA LEU A 66 -6.40 7.86 4.01
C LEU A 66 -5.47 7.97 2.79
N TRP A 67 -5.20 6.85 2.15
CA TRP A 67 -4.19 6.71 1.14
C TRP A 67 -4.77 6.08 -0.13
N LEU A 68 -4.76 6.84 -1.22
CA LEU A 68 -5.19 6.38 -2.53
C LEU A 68 -4.08 6.65 -3.54
N SER A 69 -3.55 5.63 -4.17
CA SER A 69 -2.55 5.80 -5.24
C SER A 69 -3.11 6.63 -6.38
N THR A 70 -4.35 6.36 -6.77
CA THR A 70 -5.06 7.08 -7.84
C THR A 70 -6.42 7.54 -7.32
N PRO A 71 -6.51 8.75 -6.72
CA PRO A 71 -7.77 9.26 -6.21
C PRO A 71 -8.71 9.64 -7.36
N THR A 72 -9.96 9.21 -7.24
CA THR A 72 -11.07 9.66 -8.10
C THR A 72 -12.17 10.20 -7.22
N PHE A 73 -13.02 11.08 -7.77
CA PHE A 73 -14.16 11.63 -7.03
C PHE A 73 -15.04 10.52 -6.44
N GLY A 74 -15.35 9.48 -7.22
CA GLY A 74 -16.17 8.36 -6.75
C GLY A 74 -15.54 7.61 -5.56
N LYS A 75 -14.23 7.31 -5.64
CA LYS A 75 -13.52 6.63 -4.53
C LYS A 75 -13.51 7.48 -3.26
N VAL A 76 -13.18 8.76 -3.38
CA VAL A 76 -13.14 9.68 -2.24
C VAL A 76 -14.52 9.84 -1.62
N ASN A 77 -15.55 10.04 -2.44
CA ASN A 77 -16.93 10.14 -1.98
C ASN A 77 -17.39 8.85 -1.26
N SER A 78 -17.11 7.69 -1.84
CA SER A 78 -17.45 6.39 -1.22
C SER A 78 -16.80 6.21 0.15
N MET A 79 -15.53 6.60 0.30
CA MET A 79 -14.81 6.54 1.58
C MET A 79 -15.44 7.48 2.62
N HIS A 80 -15.79 8.71 2.25
CA HIS A 80 -16.47 9.65 3.15
C HIS A 80 -17.85 9.14 3.56
N MET A 81 -18.64 8.65 2.61
CA MET A 81 -19.96 8.11 2.90
C MET A 81 -19.90 6.86 3.76
N TYR A 82 -18.88 6.02 3.56
CA TYR A 82 -18.65 4.85 4.40
C TYR A 82 -18.30 5.26 5.84
N ALA A 83 -17.36 6.17 6.03
CA ALA A 83 -16.99 6.69 7.34
C ALA A 83 -18.17 7.34 8.08
N TRP A 84 -18.98 8.11 7.35
CA TRP A 84 -20.20 8.73 7.90
C TRP A 84 -21.23 7.69 8.31
N LYS A 85 -21.52 6.70 7.46
CA LYS A 85 -22.46 5.61 7.79
C LYS A 85 -22.01 4.79 9.01
N LYS A 86 -20.71 4.68 9.21
CA LYS A 86 -20.12 4.03 10.39
C LYS A 86 -20.12 4.87 11.66
N GLY A 87 -20.61 6.11 11.59
CA GLY A 87 -20.77 6.99 12.75
C GLY A 87 -19.53 7.76 13.15
N LEU A 88 -18.53 7.86 12.27
CA LEU A 88 -17.36 8.71 12.54
C LEU A 88 -17.75 10.18 12.51
N LYS A 89 -17.25 10.96 13.49
CA LYS A 89 -17.49 12.41 13.61
C LYS A 89 -16.84 13.18 12.47
N THR A 90 -15.66 12.72 12.00
CA THR A 90 -14.94 13.22 10.82
C THR A 90 -14.48 12.05 9.98
N GLY A 91 -14.63 12.15 8.65
CA GLY A 91 -14.31 11.04 7.77
C GLY A 91 -12.82 10.90 7.47
N MET A 92 -12.10 12.02 7.36
CA MET A 92 -10.71 12.02 6.92
C MET A 92 -10.03 13.34 7.27
N TYR A 93 -8.76 13.28 7.69
CA TYR A 93 -7.94 14.47 7.92
C TYR A 93 -7.13 14.82 6.66
N TYR A 94 -6.25 13.93 6.20
CA TYR A 94 -5.56 14.06 4.93
C TYR A 94 -5.87 12.90 4.00
N LEU A 95 -6.08 13.23 2.73
CA LEU A 95 -5.98 12.27 1.64
C LEU A 95 -4.55 12.33 1.07
N ARG A 96 -3.86 11.21 1.09
CA ARG A 96 -2.53 11.06 0.52
C ARG A 96 -2.63 10.35 -0.82
N SER A 97 -2.00 10.91 -1.85
CA SER A 97 -1.85 10.27 -3.17
C SER A 97 -0.39 10.03 -3.48
N ARG A 98 -0.11 9.11 -4.40
CA ARG A 98 1.26 8.94 -4.90
C ARG A 98 1.64 10.14 -5.76
N SER A 99 2.92 10.51 -5.71
CA SER A 99 3.48 11.49 -6.64
C SER A 99 3.40 10.96 -8.08
N ALA A 100 3.19 11.86 -9.04
CA ALA A 100 3.22 11.51 -10.46
C ALA A 100 4.61 11.04 -10.93
N VAL A 101 5.65 11.45 -10.22
CA VAL A 101 7.05 11.09 -10.51
C VAL A 101 7.67 10.48 -9.25
N ASP A 102 8.27 9.31 -9.38
CA ASP A 102 9.01 8.68 -8.30
C ASP A 102 10.33 9.44 -8.02
N ALA A 103 10.72 9.46 -6.76
CA ALA A 103 12.00 10.05 -6.36
C ALA A 103 13.17 9.27 -6.98
N VAL A 104 14.20 10.00 -7.42
CA VAL A 104 15.43 9.38 -7.95
C VAL A 104 16.14 8.62 -6.84
N LYS A 105 16.35 7.32 -7.04
CA LYS A 105 16.98 6.43 -6.06
C LYS A 105 18.50 6.42 -6.24
N VAL A 106 19.17 7.41 -5.68
CA VAL A 106 20.62 7.64 -5.85
C VAL A 106 21.48 6.56 -5.15
N THR A 107 20.94 5.87 -4.16
CA THR A 107 21.68 4.92 -3.30
C THR A 107 21.70 3.48 -3.81
N VAL A 108 20.95 3.18 -4.86
CA VAL A 108 20.86 1.83 -5.44
C VAL A 108 21.40 1.85 -6.86
N SER A 109 22.43 1.04 -7.14
CA SER A 109 22.99 0.93 -8.48
C SER A 109 21.97 0.29 -9.44
N SER A 110 21.52 1.06 -10.42
CA SER A 110 20.50 0.66 -11.40
C SER A 110 20.87 -0.56 -12.26
N GLU A 111 22.15 -0.85 -12.41
CA GLU A 111 22.64 -1.92 -13.30
C GLU A 111 22.29 -3.34 -12.84
N LYS A 112 22.11 -3.59 -11.54
CA LYS A 112 21.79 -4.92 -11.00
C LYS A 112 20.29 -5.23 -11.02
N VAL A 113 19.46 -4.21 -10.88
CA VAL A 113 17.98 -4.36 -10.80
C VAL A 113 17.39 -4.46 -12.21
N ALA A 114 17.94 -3.71 -13.17
CA ALA A 114 17.48 -3.73 -14.56
C ALA A 114 17.63 -5.09 -15.27
N LYS A 115 18.60 -5.92 -14.87
CA LYS A 115 18.78 -7.27 -15.45
C LYS A 115 17.74 -8.27 -14.96
N GLU A 116 17.25 -8.14 -13.74
CA GLU A 116 16.18 -9.03 -13.22
C GLU A 116 14.79 -8.61 -13.72
N ASP A 117 14.55 -7.31 -13.94
CA ASP A 117 13.28 -6.81 -14.46
C ASP A 117 13.11 -7.10 -15.95
N PHE A 118 14.19 -7.11 -16.72
CA PHE A 118 14.17 -7.49 -18.14
C PHE A 118 13.81 -8.98 -18.35
N ILE A 119 14.17 -9.83 -17.41
CA ILE A 119 13.80 -11.26 -17.43
C ILE A 119 12.32 -11.44 -17.03
N LYS A 120 11.81 -10.62 -16.13
CA LYS A 120 10.40 -10.67 -15.72
C LYS A 120 9.43 -10.14 -16.78
N SER A 121 9.80 -9.09 -17.53
CA SER A 121 8.95 -8.51 -18.57
C SER A 121 8.68 -9.46 -19.74
N GLN A 122 9.52 -10.47 -19.94
CA GLN A 122 9.29 -11.49 -20.97
C GLN A 122 8.38 -12.64 -20.52
N VAL A 123 8.05 -12.73 -19.23
CA VAL A 123 7.22 -13.83 -18.68
C VAL A 123 5.77 -13.41 -18.40
N THR A 124 5.46 -12.11 -18.37
CA THR A 124 4.14 -11.60 -17.95
C THR A 124 3.29 -10.97 -19.05
N GLU A 125 3.50 -11.31 -20.31
CA GLU A 125 2.55 -10.96 -21.40
C GLU A 125 1.35 -11.93 -21.53
N SER A 126 0.89 -12.53 -20.45
CA SER A 126 -0.37 -13.27 -20.46
C SER A 126 -1.01 -13.27 -19.09
N ASN A 127 -2.10 -12.54 -18.96
CA ASN A 127 -3.16 -12.56 -17.96
C ASN A 127 -3.29 -11.31 -17.11
N GLU A 128 -4.05 -10.35 -17.61
CA GLU A 128 -4.89 -9.51 -16.76
C GLU A 128 -6.27 -10.17 -16.62
N PRO A 129 -6.87 -10.18 -15.43
CA PRO A 129 -8.27 -9.86 -15.31
C PRO A 129 -8.48 -8.60 -14.47
N GLU A 130 -9.13 -7.64 -15.08
CA GLU A 130 -9.75 -6.51 -14.40
C GLU A 130 -10.85 -7.03 -13.49
N ASP A 131 -10.69 -6.84 -12.18
CA ASP A 131 -11.84 -6.84 -11.27
C ASP A 131 -11.58 -5.92 -10.08
N CYS A 132 -12.20 -4.76 -10.18
CA CYS A 132 -12.27 -3.79 -9.10
C CYS A 132 -13.37 -4.20 -8.11
N LEU A 133 -13.06 -5.13 -7.21
CA LEU A 133 -13.98 -5.67 -6.19
C LEU A 133 -13.92 -4.93 -4.85
N THR A 134 -13.79 -3.61 -4.82
CA THR A 134 -13.70 -2.89 -3.54
C THR A 134 -14.83 -1.90 -3.26
N CYS A 135 -15.85 -1.83 -4.08
CA CYS A 135 -16.95 -0.89 -3.87
C CYS A 135 -18.33 -1.49 -4.17
N SER A 136 -18.62 -2.70 -3.67
CA SER A 136 -19.99 -3.23 -3.68
C SER A 136 -20.47 -3.45 -2.26
N ALA A 137 -21.20 -2.51 -1.74
CA ALA A 137 -22.28 -2.65 -0.75
C ALA A 137 -23.11 -1.37 -0.75
#